data_d47e2f05ebf7857362cc219a646cc497
#
_entry.id   d47e2f05ebf7857362cc219a646cc497
#
_cell.length_a   1.000
_cell.length_b   1.000
_cell.length_c   1.000
_cell.angle_alpha   90.00
_cell.angle_beta   90.00
_cell.angle_gamma   90.00
#
_symmetry.space_group_name_H-M   'P 1'
#
loop_
_entity.id
_entity.type
_entity.pdbx_description
1 polymer ?
#
loop_
_entity_poly.entity_id
_entity_poly.type
_entity_poly.pdbx_seq_one_letter_code
_entity_poly.pdbx_strand_id
1 'polypeptide(L)'
;KIVALDGEKGYAELSLVEAGKQRLWQQAQELLESGEIVKLKIQSANSGGLVGNLFDLKAFLPVSQLSNDHYPSGAEGDRQKLQDELKKFVGQEIGVKVITVNSRNNKLIVSERESLNANVKELLAAYAVGQVVEGLVSGIADFGIFVRFADNPQIEGLVHISEIDYRLIDNPKEVVKINDAVAVKIIDIREGRVFLSMKALKENPWEKAGKQYAENQEISGKVYKFNPFGATIDLDGGLQGMIHISEFGGLDEMKKGLLP
;
A
#
# COMPACT_ATOMS: atom_id res chain seq x y z
N LYS A 1 37.16 4.59 25.45
CA LYS A 1 37.79 4.18 24.19
C LYS A 1 39.21 4.76 24.12
N ILE A 2 40.13 3.98 23.64
CA ILE A 2 41.50 4.45 23.35
C ILE A 2 41.42 5.32 22.10
N VAL A 3 41.89 6.56 22.18
CA VAL A 3 41.88 7.53 21.05
C VAL A 3 43.27 7.57 20.40
N ALA A 4 44.32 7.56 21.21
CA ALA A 4 45.69 7.49 20.75
C ALA A 4 46.58 6.65 21.67
N LEU A 5 47.56 6.02 21.08
CA LEU A 5 48.64 5.35 21.80
C LEU A 5 49.91 6.16 21.58
N ASP A 6 50.40 6.83 22.64
CA ASP A 6 51.67 7.57 22.59
C ASP A 6 52.77 6.72 23.18
N GLY A 7 53.46 5.98 22.29
CA GLY A 7 54.53 5.07 22.65
C GLY A 7 55.79 5.77 23.19
N GLU A 8 55.98 7.07 22.88
CA GLU A 8 57.14 7.83 23.37
C GLU A 8 56.94 8.33 24.81
N LYS A 9 55.69 8.61 25.21
CA LYS A 9 55.34 9.06 26.57
C LYS A 9 54.81 7.97 27.49
N GLY A 10 54.61 6.76 26.95
CA GLY A 10 54.25 5.57 27.73
C GLY A 10 52.81 5.58 28.29
N TYR A 11 51.89 6.33 27.71
CA TYR A 11 50.47 6.32 28.10
C TYR A 11 49.54 6.22 26.90
N ALA A 12 48.29 5.77 27.16
CA ALA A 12 47.23 5.75 26.19
C ALA A 12 46.22 6.86 26.51
N GLU A 13 45.86 7.65 25.52
CA GLU A 13 44.77 8.63 25.62
C GLU A 13 43.42 7.92 25.56
N LEU A 14 42.59 8.16 26.58
CA LEU A 14 41.26 7.61 26.70
C LEU A 14 40.20 8.71 26.58
N SER A 15 39.16 8.49 25.79
CA SER A 15 37.99 9.38 25.72
C SER A 15 36.76 8.67 26.26
N LEU A 16 36.15 9.24 27.28
CA LEU A 16 34.85 8.81 27.79
C LEU A 16 33.73 9.24 26.84
N VAL A 17 33.84 10.41 26.22
CA VAL A 17 32.86 10.95 25.26
C VAL A 17 32.77 10.05 24.04
N GLU A 18 33.92 9.62 23.50
CA GLU A 18 33.98 8.69 22.37
C GLU A 18 33.41 7.31 22.73
N ALA A 19 33.67 6.83 23.96
CA ALA A 19 33.10 5.59 24.45
C ALA A 19 31.58 5.68 24.60
N GLY A 20 31.06 6.79 25.12
CA GLY A 20 29.64 7.06 25.22
C GLY A 20 28.95 7.07 23.84
N LYS A 21 29.51 7.81 22.87
CA LYS A 21 29.00 7.84 21.51
C LYS A 21 28.96 6.46 20.84
N GLN A 22 30.04 5.68 21.03
CA GLN A 22 30.10 4.32 20.48
C GLN A 22 28.99 3.43 21.05
N ARG A 23 28.69 3.55 22.35
CA ARG A 23 27.61 2.81 23.00
C ARG A 23 26.25 3.18 22.44
N LEU A 24 25.98 4.49 22.19
CA LEU A 24 24.74 4.96 21.60
C LEU A 24 24.54 4.41 20.16
N TRP A 25 25.61 4.38 19.37
CA TRP A 25 25.57 3.79 18.03
C TRP A 25 25.36 2.26 18.07
N GLN A 26 25.89 1.60 19.07
CA GLN A 26 25.64 0.17 19.28
C GLN A 26 24.16 -0.08 19.63
N GLN A 27 23.58 0.72 20.51
CA GLN A 27 22.14 0.65 20.81
C GLN A 27 21.27 0.91 19.55
N ALA A 28 21.66 1.87 18.72
CA ALA A 28 20.96 2.12 17.45
C ALA A 28 21.10 0.93 16.49
N GLN A 29 22.21 0.23 16.50
CA GLN A 29 22.43 -0.99 15.72
C GLN A 29 21.55 -2.15 16.22
N GLU A 30 21.44 -2.31 17.53
CA GLU A 30 20.56 -3.30 18.16
C GLU A 30 19.09 -3.07 17.79
N LEU A 31 18.65 -1.79 17.76
CA LEU A 31 17.30 -1.42 17.29
C LEU A 31 17.07 -1.71 15.80
N LEU A 32 18.10 -1.55 14.97
CA LEU A 32 18.02 -1.93 13.55
C LEU A 32 17.82 -3.44 13.40
N GLU A 33 18.54 -4.23 14.17
CA GLU A 33 18.51 -5.71 14.11
C GLU A 33 17.24 -6.28 14.75
N SER A 34 16.80 -5.75 15.90
CA SER A 34 15.57 -6.17 16.57
C SER A 34 14.31 -5.72 15.81
N GLY A 35 14.40 -4.61 15.07
CA GLY A 35 13.27 -4.01 14.40
C GLY A 35 12.22 -3.42 15.33
N GLU A 36 12.59 -3.13 16.57
CA GLU A 36 11.71 -2.56 17.59
C GLU A 36 11.26 -1.15 17.22
N ILE A 37 10.02 -0.83 17.56
CA ILE A 37 9.43 0.49 17.33
C ILE A 37 9.74 1.38 18.50
N VAL A 38 10.35 2.53 18.20
CA VAL A 38 10.74 3.54 19.20
C VAL A 38 10.05 4.87 18.92
N LYS A 39 9.82 5.65 19.97
CA LYS A 39 9.27 6.99 19.84
C LYS A 39 10.36 8.00 19.54
N LEU A 40 10.19 8.73 18.42
CA LEU A 40 11.09 9.81 18.02
C LEU A 40 10.42 11.17 18.33
N LYS A 41 11.04 11.97 19.19
CA LYS A 41 10.60 13.35 19.42
C LYS A 41 11.19 14.25 18.34
N ILE A 42 10.30 14.88 17.57
CA ILE A 42 10.68 15.75 16.46
C ILE A 42 11.15 17.10 16.99
N GLN A 43 12.36 17.52 16.63
CA GLN A 43 12.96 18.80 17.03
C GLN A 43 12.90 19.86 15.94
N SER A 44 13.05 19.46 14.70
CA SER A 44 13.04 20.36 13.56
C SER A 44 12.56 19.69 12.29
N ALA A 45 12.14 20.49 11.32
CA ALA A 45 11.71 20.07 10.00
C ALA A 45 12.50 20.80 8.91
N ASN A 46 12.85 20.11 7.85
CA ASN A 46 13.44 20.67 6.64
C ASN A 46 12.71 20.14 5.39
N SER A 47 13.09 20.61 4.22
CA SER A 47 12.47 20.21 2.95
C SER A 47 12.67 18.71 2.59
N GLY A 48 13.56 18.01 3.24
CA GLY A 48 13.82 16.59 3.01
C GLY A 48 13.12 15.67 4.03
N GLY A 49 12.63 16.22 5.16
CA GLY A 49 12.03 15.42 6.22
C GLY A 49 12.11 16.04 7.62
N LEU A 50 11.86 15.21 8.60
CA LEU A 50 11.87 15.56 10.01
C LEU A 50 13.19 15.12 10.67
N VAL A 51 13.65 15.91 11.62
CA VAL A 51 14.84 15.59 12.43
C VAL A 51 14.42 15.54 13.89
N GLY A 52 14.77 14.47 14.54
CA GLY A 52 14.54 14.27 15.97
C GLY A 52 15.77 13.72 16.68
N ASN A 53 15.66 13.54 17.98
CA ASN A 53 16.68 12.89 18.79
C ASN A 53 16.20 11.51 19.25
N LEU A 54 17.09 10.53 19.04
CA LEU A 54 16.94 9.18 19.56
C LEU A 54 18.23 8.86 20.36
N PHE A 55 18.14 8.68 21.68
CA PHE A 55 19.29 8.45 22.56
C PHE A 55 20.44 9.46 22.38
N ASP A 56 20.13 10.76 22.28
CA ASP A 56 21.08 11.83 21.98
C ASP A 56 21.79 11.73 20.60
N LEU A 57 21.36 10.82 19.74
CA LEU A 57 21.76 10.78 18.34
C LEU A 57 20.73 11.52 17.48
N LYS A 58 21.21 12.31 16.53
CA LYS A 58 20.33 12.93 15.53
C LYS A 58 19.79 11.86 14.58
N ALA A 59 18.48 11.64 14.61
CA ALA A 59 17.77 10.76 13.70
C ALA A 59 17.03 11.58 12.63
N PHE A 60 17.09 11.11 11.39
CA PHE A 60 16.43 11.71 10.25
C PHE A 60 15.29 10.81 9.76
N LEU A 61 14.10 11.38 9.65
CA LEU A 61 12.92 10.74 9.07
C LEU A 61 12.63 11.41 7.71
N PRO A 62 12.99 10.78 6.59
CA PRO A 62 12.73 11.32 5.26
C PRO A 62 11.23 11.46 5.00
N VAL A 63 10.81 12.44 4.19
CA VAL A 63 9.39 12.62 3.77
C VAL A 63 8.83 11.34 3.16
N SER A 64 9.61 10.63 2.35
CA SER A 64 9.21 9.36 1.72
C SER A 64 8.96 8.21 2.71
N GLN A 65 9.41 8.36 3.95
CA GLN A 65 9.26 7.37 5.03
C GLN A 65 8.20 7.77 6.07
N LEU A 66 7.47 8.86 5.83
CA LEU A 66 6.27 9.22 6.57
C LEU A 66 5.10 8.30 6.21
N SER A 67 4.16 8.15 7.13
CA SER A 67 2.87 7.51 6.86
C SER A 67 2.04 8.29 5.84
N ASN A 68 1.05 7.66 5.25
CA ASN A 68 0.15 8.34 4.34
C ASN A 68 -0.65 9.46 5.04
N ASP A 69 -0.95 9.29 6.32
CA ASP A 69 -1.70 10.27 7.12
C ASP A 69 -0.86 11.52 7.46
N HIS A 70 0.47 11.36 7.55
CA HIS A 70 1.42 12.43 7.82
C HIS A 70 2.13 12.94 6.57
N TYR A 71 1.88 12.31 5.41
CA TYR A 71 2.45 12.77 4.15
C TYR A 71 1.74 14.06 3.69
N PRO A 72 2.47 15.15 3.38
CA PRO A 72 1.88 16.42 2.99
C PRO A 72 1.23 16.34 1.60
N SER A 73 -0.03 15.93 1.54
CA SER A 73 -0.79 15.85 0.29
C SER A 73 -1.07 17.26 -0.24
N GLY A 74 -0.64 17.56 -1.48
CA GLY A 74 -0.84 18.86 -2.12
C GLY A 74 0.35 19.82 -2.06
N ALA A 75 1.48 19.39 -1.47
CA ALA A 75 2.73 20.14 -1.49
C ALA A 75 3.73 19.63 -2.55
N GLU A 76 3.27 18.81 -3.51
CA GLU A 76 4.11 18.26 -4.57
C GLU A 76 4.66 19.39 -5.45
N GLY A 77 6.00 19.53 -5.46
CA GLY A 77 6.70 20.56 -6.22
C GLY A 77 7.00 21.87 -5.49
N ASP A 78 6.36 22.16 -4.34
CA ASP A 78 6.59 23.38 -3.56
C ASP A 78 7.32 23.08 -2.24
N ARG A 79 8.64 23.32 -2.25
CA ARG A 79 9.50 23.03 -1.07
C ARG A 79 9.15 23.86 0.16
N GLN A 80 8.60 25.04 0.00
CA GLN A 80 8.23 25.89 1.13
C GLN A 80 6.96 25.38 1.80
N LYS A 81 5.94 25.06 1.02
CA LYS A 81 4.70 24.47 1.54
C LYS A 81 4.96 23.13 2.23
N LEU A 82 5.82 22.29 1.62
CA LEU A 82 6.25 21.03 2.21
C LEU A 82 6.88 21.24 3.59
N GLN A 83 7.81 22.20 3.70
CA GLN A 83 8.47 22.52 4.96
C GLN A 83 7.49 23.07 6.02
N ASP A 84 6.53 23.89 5.63
CA ASP A 84 5.55 24.48 6.55
C ASP A 84 4.56 23.41 7.07
N GLU A 85 4.15 22.47 6.25
CA GLU A 85 3.37 21.29 6.68
C GLU A 85 4.18 20.41 7.65
N LEU A 86 5.44 20.15 7.34
CA LEU A 86 6.32 19.34 8.21
C LEU A 86 6.62 20.04 9.55
N LYS A 87 6.63 21.36 9.61
CA LYS A 87 6.81 22.11 10.89
C LYS A 87 5.69 21.84 11.90
N LYS A 88 4.50 21.45 11.46
CA LYS A 88 3.37 21.11 12.37
C LYS A 88 3.68 19.90 13.25
N PHE A 89 4.61 19.05 12.85
CA PHE A 89 5.02 17.88 13.62
C PHE A 89 6.13 18.17 14.63
N VAL A 90 6.70 19.38 14.63
CA VAL A 90 7.74 19.75 15.59
C VAL A 90 7.18 19.76 17.00
N GLY A 91 7.84 19.05 17.90
CA GLY A 91 7.40 18.83 19.28
C GLY A 91 6.56 17.58 19.50
N GLN A 92 6.09 16.92 18.43
CA GLN A 92 5.32 15.67 18.51
C GLN A 92 6.26 14.46 18.63
N GLU A 93 5.71 13.36 19.15
CA GLU A 93 6.36 12.07 19.21
C GLU A 93 5.77 11.16 18.13
N ILE A 94 6.62 10.65 17.26
CA ILE A 94 6.23 9.73 16.16
C ILE A 94 6.87 8.37 16.42
N GLY A 95 6.06 7.30 16.30
CA GLY A 95 6.54 5.93 16.36
C GLY A 95 7.30 5.56 15.10
N VAL A 96 8.58 5.24 15.23
CA VAL A 96 9.45 4.96 14.08
C VAL A 96 10.26 3.68 14.28
N LYS A 97 10.66 3.07 13.17
CA LYS A 97 11.61 1.97 13.12
C LYS A 97 12.93 2.45 12.52
N VAL A 98 14.04 1.97 13.07
CA VAL A 98 15.38 2.26 12.53
C VAL A 98 15.57 1.47 11.24
N ILE A 99 15.97 2.14 10.15
CA ILE A 99 16.22 1.50 8.85
C ILE A 99 17.67 1.60 8.39
N THR A 100 18.42 2.59 8.88
CA THR A 100 19.85 2.72 8.52
C THR A 100 20.63 3.32 9.67
N VAL A 101 21.74 2.67 10.02
CA VAL A 101 22.70 3.13 11.02
C VAL A 101 24.06 3.27 10.36
N ASN A 102 24.64 4.48 10.39
CA ASN A 102 25.99 4.73 9.91
C ASN A 102 26.74 5.64 10.90
N SER A 103 27.49 5.02 11.79
CA SER A 103 28.25 5.72 12.82
C SER A 103 29.40 6.57 12.26
N ARG A 104 29.96 6.21 11.09
CA ARG A 104 31.07 6.96 10.47
C ARG A 104 30.63 8.32 9.96
N ASN A 105 29.42 8.40 9.40
CA ASN A 105 28.85 9.62 8.83
C ASN A 105 27.84 10.28 9.79
N ASN A 106 27.74 9.82 11.03
CA ASN A 106 26.73 10.27 12.00
C ASN A 106 25.30 10.27 11.41
N LYS A 107 24.95 9.24 10.62
CA LYS A 107 23.68 9.15 9.92
C LYS A 107 22.83 8.03 10.53
N LEU A 108 21.69 8.41 11.09
CA LEU A 108 20.65 7.51 11.60
C LEU A 108 19.37 7.83 10.86
N ILE A 109 18.87 6.89 10.06
CA ILE A 109 17.63 7.07 9.32
C ILE A 109 16.57 6.16 9.93
N VAL A 110 15.39 6.72 10.11
CA VAL A 110 14.21 6.06 10.66
C VAL A 110 13.03 6.14 9.71
N SER A 111 12.06 5.27 9.88
CA SER A 111 10.85 5.18 9.08
C SER A 111 9.62 5.02 9.97
N GLU A 112 8.64 5.87 9.77
CA GLU A 112 7.30 5.71 10.34
C GLU A 112 6.52 4.64 9.57
N ARG A 113 6.66 4.63 8.25
CA ARG A 113 5.98 3.66 7.38
C ARG A 113 6.34 2.21 7.73
N GLU A 114 7.61 1.94 8.03
CA GLU A 114 8.04 0.60 8.46
C GLU A 114 7.54 0.23 9.84
N SER A 115 7.35 1.21 10.74
CA SER A 115 6.75 0.96 12.05
C SER A 115 5.27 0.58 11.94
N LEU A 116 4.52 1.25 11.08
CA LEU A 116 3.12 0.92 10.80
C LEU A 116 3.00 -0.44 10.10
N ASN A 117 3.86 -0.73 9.12
CA ASN A 117 3.90 -2.02 8.46
C ASN A 117 4.19 -3.17 9.43
N ALA A 118 5.05 -2.96 10.44
CA ALA A 118 5.33 -3.96 11.47
C ALA A 118 4.09 -4.23 12.34
N ASN A 119 3.41 -3.17 12.79
CA ASN A 119 2.16 -3.28 13.53
C ASN A 119 1.06 -3.98 12.70
N VAL A 120 0.90 -3.56 11.43
CA VAL A 120 -0.07 -4.19 10.52
C VAL A 120 0.27 -5.68 10.31
N LYS A 121 1.54 -6.05 10.21
CA LYS A 121 1.97 -7.43 10.07
C LYS A 121 1.59 -8.29 11.29
N GLU A 122 1.74 -7.75 12.49
CA GLU A 122 1.33 -8.41 13.72
C GLU A 122 -0.20 -8.56 13.80
N LEU A 123 -0.94 -7.51 13.46
CA LEU A 123 -2.40 -7.55 13.38
C LEU A 123 -2.89 -8.55 12.31
N LEU A 124 -2.21 -8.64 11.19
CA LEU A 124 -2.53 -9.58 10.10
C LEU A 124 -2.29 -11.04 10.47
N ALA A 125 -1.49 -11.33 11.49
CA ALA A 125 -1.31 -12.70 11.99
C ALA A 125 -2.62 -13.31 12.54
N ALA A 126 -3.61 -12.49 12.89
CA ALA A 126 -4.93 -12.92 13.32
C ALA A 126 -5.87 -13.31 12.15
N TYR A 127 -5.49 -13.00 10.91
CA TYR A 127 -6.31 -13.26 9.72
C TYR A 127 -5.70 -14.36 8.86
N ALA A 128 -6.59 -15.17 8.26
CA ALA A 128 -6.20 -16.28 7.40
C ALA A 128 -6.67 -16.07 5.95
N VAL A 129 -5.89 -16.59 5.01
CA VAL A 129 -6.31 -16.68 3.60
C VAL A 129 -7.59 -17.53 3.53
N GLY A 130 -8.57 -17.04 2.80
CA GLY A 130 -9.90 -17.65 2.69
C GLY A 130 -10.93 -17.08 3.67
N GLN A 131 -10.54 -16.32 4.68
CA GLN A 131 -11.45 -15.67 5.62
C GLN A 131 -12.26 -14.57 4.93
N VAL A 132 -13.52 -14.46 5.32
CA VAL A 132 -14.41 -13.36 4.90
C VAL A 132 -14.39 -12.28 5.97
N VAL A 133 -14.21 -11.05 5.55
CA VAL A 133 -14.19 -9.86 6.41
C VAL A 133 -15.09 -8.78 5.83
N GLU A 134 -15.65 -7.98 6.71
CA GLU A 134 -16.40 -6.78 6.31
C GLU A 134 -15.49 -5.56 6.38
N GLY A 135 -15.68 -4.62 5.47
CA GLY A 135 -14.90 -3.39 5.43
C GLY A 135 -15.64 -2.26 4.72
N LEU A 136 -15.02 -1.09 4.77
CA LEU A 136 -15.48 0.11 4.11
C LEU A 136 -14.52 0.46 2.96
N VAL A 137 -15.07 0.85 1.83
CA VAL A 137 -14.26 1.36 0.70
C VAL A 137 -13.62 2.68 1.11
N SER A 138 -12.29 2.69 1.30
CA SER A 138 -11.50 3.86 1.69
C SER A 138 -11.01 4.66 0.49
N GLY A 139 -10.79 4.00 -0.66
CA GLY A 139 -10.31 4.64 -1.87
C GLY A 139 -10.63 3.83 -3.12
N ILE A 140 -10.70 4.52 -4.26
CA ILE A 140 -10.96 3.91 -5.56
C ILE A 140 -9.88 4.40 -6.53
N ALA A 141 -9.14 3.45 -7.11
CA ALA A 141 -8.17 3.68 -8.19
C ALA A 141 -8.61 2.94 -9.47
N ASP A 142 -8.02 3.28 -10.61
CA ASP A 142 -8.37 2.65 -11.89
C ASP A 142 -8.07 1.14 -11.93
N PHE A 143 -7.08 0.70 -11.15
CA PHE A 143 -6.68 -0.72 -11.06
C PHE A 143 -7.41 -1.50 -9.96
N GLY A 144 -8.24 -0.86 -9.13
CA GLY A 144 -8.96 -1.53 -8.06
C GLY A 144 -9.47 -0.61 -6.95
N ILE A 145 -9.95 -1.21 -5.88
CA ILE A 145 -10.49 -0.51 -4.72
C ILE A 145 -9.70 -0.86 -3.45
N PHE A 146 -9.56 0.12 -2.58
CA PHE A 146 -9.00 -0.08 -1.24
C PHE A 146 -10.14 -0.25 -0.26
N VAL A 147 -10.04 -1.30 0.57
CA VAL A 147 -11.04 -1.63 1.58
C VAL A 147 -10.37 -1.66 2.94
N ARG A 148 -10.85 -0.82 3.84
CA ARG A 148 -10.42 -0.77 5.23
C ARG A 148 -11.29 -1.71 6.07
N PHE A 149 -10.68 -2.56 6.87
CA PHE A 149 -11.41 -3.54 7.68
C PHE A 149 -12.27 -2.84 8.75
N ALA A 150 -13.50 -3.33 8.93
CA ALA A 150 -14.43 -2.74 9.89
C ALA A 150 -14.02 -3.00 11.35
N ASP A 151 -13.50 -4.18 11.62
CA ASP A 151 -13.01 -4.62 12.94
C ASP A 151 -11.62 -4.06 13.27
N ASN A 152 -10.81 -3.75 12.26
CA ASN A 152 -9.46 -3.21 12.44
C ASN A 152 -9.11 -2.14 11.39
N PRO A 153 -9.48 -0.87 11.64
CA PRO A 153 -9.29 0.23 10.67
C PRO A 153 -7.85 0.53 10.27
N GLN A 154 -6.86 -0.05 10.97
CA GLN A 154 -5.44 0.07 10.61
C GLN A 154 -5.05 -0.85 9.46
N ILE A 155 -5.88 -1.86 9.18
CA ILE A 155 -5.66 -2.79 8.07
C ILE A 155 -6.43 -2.29 6.84
N GLU A 156 -5.71 -2.13 5.76
CA GLU A 156 -6.26 -1.81 4.45
C GLU A 156 -5.85 -2.88 3.44
N GLY A 157 -6.81 -3.40 2.70
CA GLY A 157 -6.58 -4.39 1.66
C GLY A 157 -6.95 -3.86 0.28
N LEU A 158 -6.36 -4.44 -0.76
CA LEU A 158 -6.62 -4.13 -2.16
C LEU A 158 -7.50 -5.20 -2.79
N VAL A 159 -8.62 -4.80 -3.37
CA VAL A 159 -9.40 -5.60 -4.32
C VAL A 159 -9.02 -5.15 -5.72
N HIS A 160 -8.28 -5.98 -6.46
CA HIS A 160 -7.96 -5.68 -7.85
C HIS A 160 -9.23 -5.61 -8.71
N ILE A 161 -9.23 -4.84 -9.81
CA ILE A 161 -10.40 -4.67 -10.67
C ILE A 161 -10.98 -6.01 -11.17
N SER A 162 -10.14 -7.00 -11.46
CA SER A 162 -10.54 -8.35 -11.86
C SER A 162 -11.16 -9.19 -10.73
N GLU A 163 -11.03 -8.74 -9.48
CA GLU A 163 -11.54 -9.42 -8.28
C GLU A 163 -12.81 -8.76 -7.72
N ILE A 164 -13.34 -7.75 -8.39
CA ILE A 164 -14.59 -7.09 -8.00
C ILE A 164 -15.79 -7.91 -8.44
N ASP A 165 -15.81 -8.35 -9.72
CA ASP A 165 -16.91 -9.12 -10.30
C ASP A 165 -16.43 -10.10 -11.37
N TYR A 166 -17.32 -11.03 -11.77
CA TYR A 166 -17.10 -11.94 -12.91
C TYR A 166 -17.28 -11.24 -14.26
N ARG A 167 -18.08 -10.16 -14.30
CA ARG A 167 -18.23 -9.33 -15.50
C ARG A 167 -17.04 -8.39 -15.67
N LEU A 168 -16.77 -8.02 -16.90
CA LEU A 168 -15.75 -7.02 -17.22
C LEU A 168 -16.16 -5.65 -16.65
N ILE A 169 -15.31 -5.09 -15.79
CA ILE A 169 -15.49 -3.76 -15.20
C ILE A 169 -14.40 -2.87 -15.76
N ASP A 170 -14.77 -1.79 -16.43
CA ASP A 170 -13.81 -0.81 -16.94
C ASP A 170 -13.42 0.22 -15.86
N ASN A 171 -14.38 0.57 -15.01
CA ASN A 171 -14.18 1.56 -13.96
C ASN A 171 -14.79 1.08 -12.64
N PRO A 172 -13.96 0.88 -11.60
CA PRO A 172 -14.46 0.45 -10.30
C PRO A 172 -15.52 1.37 -9.68
N LYS A 173 -15.51 2.66 -10.03
CA LYS A 173 -16.48 3.67 -9.56
C LYS A 173 -17.93 3.40 -9.99
N GLU A 174 -18.13 2.56 -11.00
CA GLU A 174 -19.46 2.16 -11.47
C GLU A 174 -20.11 1.12 -10.54
N VAL A 175 -19.30 0.40 -9.79
CA VAL A 175 -19.73 -0.73 -8.94
C VAL A 175 -19.81 -0.34 -7.48
N VAL A 176 -18.87 0.48 -7.00
CA VAL A 176 -18.76 0.86 -5.59
C VAL A 176 -18.47 2.35 -5.43
N LYS A 177 -18.87 2.90 -4.29
CA LYS A 177 -18.58 4.28 -3.88
C LYS A 177 -17.69 4.29 -2.64
N ILE A 178 -17.02 5.42 -2.41
CA ILE A 178 -16.26 5.63 -1.18
C ILE A 178 -17.23 5.57 0.01
N ASN A 179 -16.81 4.90 1.08
CA ASN A 179 -17.56 4.58 2.28
C ASN A 179 -18.68 3.52 2.12
N ASP A 180 -18.78 2.85 0.98
CA ASP A 180 -19.66 1.69 0.89
C ASP A 180 -19.15 0.55 1.78
N ALA A 181 -20.08 -0.09 2.51
CA ALA A 181 -19.79 -1.32 3.25
C ALA A 181 -19.78 -2.50 2.29
N VAL A 182 -18.68 -3.23 2.28
CA VAL A 182 -18.49 -4.37 1.38
C VAL A 182 -17.97 -5.59 2.17
N ALA A 183 -18.49 -6.77 1.85
CA ALA A 183 -17.91 -8.02 2.28
C ALA A 183 -16.86 -8.47 1.27
N VAL A 184 -15.69 -8.88 1.76
CA VAL A 184 -14.55 -9.31 0.93
C VAL A 184 -13.92 -10.56 1.50
N LYS A 185 -13.36 -11.39 0.64
CA LYS A 185 -12.61 -12.59 1.02
C LYS A 185 -11.12 -12.34 0.86
N ILE A 186 -10.34 -12.72 1.85
CA ILE A 186 -8.88 -12.64 1.80
C ILE A 186 -8.37 -13.73 0.85
N ILE A 187 -7.71 -13.32 -0.24
CA ILE A 187 -7.12 -14.25 -1.22
C ILE A 187 -5.63 -14.44 -1.02
N ASP A 188 -4.94 -13.42 -0.51
CA ASP A 188 -3.50 -13.49 -0.25
C ASP A 188 -3.07 -12.43 0.77
N ILE A 189 -1.97 -12.73 1.48
CA ILE A 189 -1.32 -11.79 2.41
C ILE A 189 0.17 -11.82 2.12
N ARG A 190 0.74 -10.73 1.56
CA ARG A 190 2.15 -10.63 1.22
C ARG A 190 2.74 -9.31 1.72
N GLU A 191 3.87 -9.37 2.39
CA GLU A 191 4.66 -8.20 2.82
C GLU A 191 3.85 -7.16 3.60
N GLY A 192 2.87 -7.58 4.41
CA GLY A 192 1.99 -6.69 5.15
C GLY A 192 0.87 -6.06 4.31
N ARG A 193 0.67 -6.52 3.07
CA ARG A 193 -0.44 -6.13 2.20
C ARG A 193 -1.44 -7.26 2.08
N VAL A 194 -2.72 -6.91 2.13
CA VAL A 194 -3.83 -7.86 2.00
C VAL A 194 -4.45 -7.72 0.62
N PHE A 195 -4.55 -8.83 -0.09
CA PHE A 195 -5.27 -8.92 -1.35
C PHE A 195 -6.64 -9.55 -1.10
N LEU A 196 -7.65 -8.88 -1.61
CA LEU A 196 -9.05 -9.17 -1.32
C LEU A 196 -9.81 -9.46 -2.61
N SER A 197 -10.89 -10.24 -2.51
CA SER A 197 -11.80 -10.53 -3.60
C SER A 197 -13.26 -10.40 -3.15
N MET A 198 -14.05 -9.63 -3.88
CA MET A 198 -15.51 -9.61 -3.81
C MET A 198 -16.10 -10.72 -4.67
N LYS A 199 -15.45 -11.00 -5.80
CA LYS A 199 -15.81 -12.04 -6.75
C LYS A 199 -15.87 -13.43 -6.11
N ALA A 200 -14.91 -13.74 -5.21
CA ALA A 200 -14.85 -15.03 -4.53
C ALA A 200 -16.01 -15.30 -3.55
N LEU A 201 -16.86 -14.31 -3.27
CA LEU A 201 -18.09 -14.44 -2.47
C LEU A 201 -19.33 -14.66 -3.34
N LYS A 202 -19.23 -14.40 -4.65
CA LYS A 202 -20.32 -14.62 -5.61
C LYS A 202 -20.24 -16.01 -6.19
N GLU A 203 -21.39 -16.60 -6.50
CA GLU A 203 -21.41 -17.82 -7.29
C GLU A 203 -20.76 -17.57 -8.64
N ASN A 204 -19.91 -18.51 -9.08
CA ASN A 204 -19.29 -18.42 -10.39
C ASN A 204 -20.33 -18.69 -11.49
N PRO A 205 -20.74 -17.69 -12.27
CA PRO A 205 -21.74 -17.86 -13.30
C PRO A 205 -21.28 -18.81 -14.42
N TRP A 206 -19.96 -18.94 -14.62
CA TRP A 206 -19.36 -19.83 -15.62
C TRP A 206 -19.54 -21.31 -15.30
N GLU A 207 -19.70 -21.70 -14.02
CA GLU A 207 -19.99 -23.10 -13.65
C GLU A 207 -21.38 -23.55 -14.13
N LYS A 208 -22.31 -22.58 -14.21
CA LYS A 208 -23.66 -22.82 -14.74
C LYS A 208 -23.70 -22.67 -16.26
N ALA A 209 -22.79 -21.87 -16.84
CA ALA A 209 -22.76 -21.57 -18.27
C ALA A 209 -22.58 -22.81 -19.15
N GLY A 210 -21.68 -23.73 -18.77
CA GLY A 210 -21.46 -24.97 -19.50
C GLY A 210 -22.66 -25.95 -19.49
N LYS A 211 -23.65 -25.71 -18.61
CA LYS A 211 -24.93 -26.45 -18.60
C LYS A 211 -26.05 -25.69 -19.35
N GLN A 212 -25.92 -24.38 -19.44
CA GLN A 212 -26.94 -23.49 -19.95
C GLN A 212 -26.74 -23.19 -21.46
N TYR A 213 -25.49 -23.20 -21.92
CA TYR A 213 -25.11 -22.90 -23.30
C TYR A 213 -24.32 -24.07 -23.90
N ALA A 214 -24.71 -24.49 -25.10
CA ALA A 214 -24.03 -25.51 -25.86
C ALA A 214 -23.27 -24.89 -27.04
N GLU A 215 -22.22 -25.55 -27.50
CA GLU A 215 -21.54 -25.15 -28.74
C GLU A 215 -22.53 -25.12 -29.91
N ASN A 216 -22.44 -24.11 -30.76
CA ASN A 216 -23.33 -23.84 -31.92
C ASN A 216 -24.78 -23.49 -31.56
N GLN A 217 -25.06 -23.13 -30.29
CA GLN A 217 -26.38 -22.65 -29.91
C GLN A 217 -26.55 -21.17 -30.31
N GLU A 218 -27.69 -20.82 -30.91
CA GLU A 218 -28.07 -19.43 -31.13
C GLU A 218 -28.48 -18.82 -29.78
N ILE A 219 -27.91 -17.67 -29.45
CA ILE A 219 -28.20 -16.95 -28.21
C ILE A 219 -28.52 -15.49 -28.51
N SER A 220 -29.33 -14.89 -27.64
CA SER A 220 -29.62 -13.45 -27.67
C SER A 220 -28.91 -12.75 -26.54
N GLY A 221 -28.41 -11.56 -26.78
CA GLY A 221 -27.75 -10.75 -25.78
C GLY A 221 -27.84 -9.26 -26.09
N LYS A 222 -27.57 -8.42 -25.10
CA LYS A 222 -27.52 -6.97 -25.27
C LYS A 222 -26.09 -6.49 -25.46
N VAL A 223 -25.86 -5.57 -26.38
CA VAL A 223 -24.55 -4.95 -26.57
C VAL A 223 -24.23 -4.12 -25.33
N TYR A 224 -23.19 -4.50 -24.61
CA TYR A 224 -22.70 -3.76 -23.47
C TYR A 224 -21.75 -2.65 -23.92
N LYS A 225 -20.76 -2.99 -24.77
CA LYS A 225 -19.75 -2.04 -25.19
C LYS A 225 -19.08 -2.46 -26.49
N PHE A 226 -18.67 -1.45 -27.28
CA PHE A 226 -17.77 -1.63 -28.41
C PHE A 226 -16.33 -1.33 -27.99
N ASN A 227 -15.42 -2.19 -28.36
CA ASN A 227 -13.98 -2.01 -28.21
C ASN A 227 -13.26 -2.22 -29.54
N PRO A 228 -11.96 -1.88 -29.67
CA PRO A 228 -11.21 -2.04 -30.93
C PRO A 228 -11.13 -3.48 -31.44
N PHE A 229 -11.36 -4.46 -30.56
CA PHE A 229 -11.24 -5.89 -30.88
C PHE A 229 -12.60 -6.55 -31.17
N GLY A 230 -13.71 -5.86 -30.92
CA GLY A 230 -15.05 -6.41 -31.14
C GLY A 230 -16.12 -5.77 -30.25
N ALA A 231 -17.25 -6.46 -30.11
CA ALA A 231 -18.35 -6.06 -29.25
C ALA A 231 -18.46 -6.99 -28.04
N THR A 232 -18.60 -6.42 -26.85
CA THR A 232 -18.92 -7.18 -25.64
C THR A 232 -20.45 -7.22 -25.50
N ILE A 233 -20.99 -8.40 -25.31
CA ILE A 233 -22.43 -8.68 -25.25
C ILE A 233 -22.74 -9.20 -23.85
N ASP A 234 -23.73 -8.58 -23.19
CA ASP A 234 -24.28 -9.11 -21.96
C ASP A 234 -25.27 -10.23 -22.27
N LEU A 235 -25.03 -11.39 -21.70
CA LEU A 235 -25.87 -12.57 -21.75
C LEU A 235 -26.67 -12.71 -20.45
N ASP A 236 -27.71 -13.54 -20.48
CA ASP A 236 -28.48 -13.83 -19.28
C ASP A 236 -27.62 -14.50 -18.19
N GLY A 237 -27.92 -14.20 -16.93
CA GLY A 237 -27.20 -14.78 -15.77
C GLY A 237 -25.89 -14.11 -15.40
N GLY A 238 -25.61 -12.89 -15.91
CA GLY A 238 -24.40 -12.12 -15.56
C GLY A 238 -23.13 -12.55 -16.30
N LEU A 239 -23.31 -13.28 -17.39
CA LEU A 239 -22.25 -13.67 -18.30
C LEU A 239 -22.04 -12.62 -19.40
N GLN A 240 -20.81 -12.49 -19.85
CA GLN A 240 -20.45 -11.64 -20.97
C GLN A 240 -19.78 -12.47 -22.06
N GLY A 241 -20.23 -12.29 -23.30
CA GLY A 241 -19.63 -12.82 -24.49
C GLY A 241 -18.92 -11.73 -25.28
N MET A 242 -17.97 -12.11 -26.13
CA MET A 242 -17.32 -11.18 -27.06
C MET A 242 -17.50 -11.70 -28.50
N ILE A 243 -17.98 -10.81 -29.36
CA ILE A 243 -17.98 -11.04 -30.82
C ILE A 243 -16.77 -10.29 -31.38
N HIS A 244 -15.84 -11.05 -31.97
CA HIS A 244 -14.62 -10.46 -32.51
C HIS A 244 -14.92 -9.62 -33.76
N ILE A 245 -14.13 -8.57 -33.97
CA ILE A 245 -14.30 -7.62 -35.07
C ILE A 245 -14.25 -8.30 -36.45
N SER A 246 -13.54 -9.42 -36.58
CA SER A 246 -13.48 -10.20 -37.83
C SER A 246 -14.84 -10.72 -38.32
N GLU A 247 -15.79 -10.93 -37.38
CA GLU A 247 -17.14 -11.41 -37.70
C GLU A 247 -18.01 -10.33 -38.37
N PHE A 248 -17.60 -9.05 -38.30
CA PHE A 248 -18.35 -7.92 -38.86
C PHE A 248 -17.71 -7.32 -40.10
N GLY A 249 -16.48 -7.69 -40.44
CA GLY A 249 -15.75 -7.09 -41.56
C GLY A 249 -15.07 -5.75 -41.25
N GLY A 250 -15.35 -5.12 -40.11
CA GLY A 250 -14.71 -3.87 -39.66
C GLY A 250 -15.48 -3.13 -38.58
N LEU A 251 -14.84 -2.09 -37.98
CA LEU A 251 -15.42 -1.30 -36.89
C LEU A 251 -16.69 -0.55 -37.28
N ASP A 252 -16.76 -0.01 -38.48
CA ASP A 252 -17.90 0.77 -38.97
C ASP A 252 -19.11 -0.13 -39.30
N GLU A 253 -18.83 -1.32 -39.79
CA GLU A 253 -19.88 -2.33 -40.08
C GLU A 253 -20.41 -2.94 -38.80
N MET A 254 -19.55 -3.18 -37.79
CA MET A 254 -19.92 -3.64 -36.47
C MET A 254 -20.91 -2.65 -35.78
N LYS A 255 -20.60 -1.35 -35.82
CA LYS A 255 -21.48 -0.31 -35.23
C LYS A 255 -22.79 -0.12 -35.96
N LYS A 256 -22.85 -0.47 -37.24
CA LYS A 256 -24.08 -0.40 -38.03
C LYS A 256 -24.94 -1.65 -37.86
N GLY A 257 -24.32 -2.80 -37.66
CA GLY A 257 -25.01 -4.09 -37.57
C GLY A 257 -25.57 -4.42 -36.18
N LEU A 258 -25.01 -3.82 -35.15
CA LEU A 258 -25.42 -4.00 -33.75
C LEU A 258 -25.99 -2.67 -33.25
N LEU A 259 -27.28 -2.63 -33.08
CA LEU A 259 -27.96 -1.53 -32.37
C LEU A 259 -27.82 -1.72 -30.87
N PRO A 260 -27.51 -0.65 -30.09
CA PRO A 260 -27.41 -0.72 -28.65
C PRO A 260 -28.76 -0.99 -27.98
#